data_4f6198cfd94f6007e4f65efebdbbc347
#
_entry.id   4f6198cfd94f6007e4f65efebdbbc347
#
_cell.length_a   1.000
_cell.length_b   1.000
_cell.length_c   1.000
_cell.angle_alpha   90.00
_cell.angle_beta   90.00
_cell.angle_gamma   90.00
#
_symmetry.space_group_name_H-M   'P 1'
#
loop_
_entity.id
_entity.type
_entity.pdbx_description
1 polymer ?
#
loop_
_entity_poly.entity_id
_entity_poly.type
_entity_poly.pdbx_seq_one_letter_code
_entity_poly.pdbx_strand_id
1 'polypeptide(L)'
;AIADGYVGTISQHADVQAYLTLRVLRNSLDGVDISSGISKPDEEGNVLSDEVYRYDEETRCFYALNVAITQENYKEHMDSTKIYEPVGKQLDSSKHPTKKVWLCIYNAADNFLGSTYQPLLKQYDDILNLDVEYIGGDGQTESNITNRLGNPNQYDAFAIDMVKTDNAASYTALLSXXXXXXXSVPGSIDSFGYSGTRAS
;
A
#
# COMPACT_ATOMS: atom_id res chain seq x y z
N ALA A 1 -8.68 -22.54 15.32
CA ALA A 1 -10.03 -21.95 15.42
C ALA A 1 -10.99 -22.59 14.42
N ILE A 2 -10.73 -22.51 13.12
CA ILE A 2 -11.63 -23.11 12.11
C ILE A 2 -11.70 -24.63 12.31
N ALA A 3 -10.57 -25.27 12.59
CA ALA A 3 -10.52 -26.70 12.92
C ALA A 3 -11.31 -27.05 14.18
N ASP A 4 -11.55 -26.08 15.05
CA ASP A 4 -12.24 -26.29 16.33
C ASP A 4 -13.74 -25.92 16.26
N GLY A 5 -14.28 -25.85 15.05
CA GLY A 5 -15.71 -25.64 14.88
C GLY A 5 -16.16 -24.27 14.41
N TYR A 6 -15.23 -23.36 14.16
CA TYR A 6 -15.62 -22.10 13.53
C TYR A 6 -16.02 -22.35 12.07
N VAL A 7 -17.01 -21.64 11.61
CA VAL A 7 -17.54 -21.80 10.26
C VAL A 7 -16.53 -21.30 9.22
N GLY A 8 -15.87 -20.17 9.50
CA GLY A 8 -14.90 -19.59 8.59
C GLY A 8 -14.48 -18.20 9.02
N THR A 9 -13.63 -17.59 8.21
CA THR A 9 -13.18 -16.21 8.37
C THR A 9 -12.92 -15.61 6.98
N ILE A 10 -12.64 -14.33 6.92
CA ILE A 10 -12.29 -13.64 5.67
C ILE A 10 -10.87 -13.11 5.81
N SER A 11 -10.01 -13.49 4.88
CA SER A 11 -8.71 -12.86 4.71
C SER A 11 -8.87 -11.62 3.84
N GLN A 12 -8.31 -10.51 4.28
CA GLN A 12 -8.32 -9.26 3.52
C GLN A 12 -7.12 -9.14 2.58
N HIS A 13 -6.28 -10.17 2.47
CA HIS A 13 -5.05 -10.16 1.68
C HIS A 13 -4.19 -8.93 1.97
N ALA A 14 -3.82 -8.78 3.22
CA ALA A 14 -2.96 -7.68 3.66
C ALA A 14 -1.63 -7.63 2.91
N ASP A 15 -1.11 -8.79 2.55
CA ASP A 15 0.09 -8.97 1.74
C ASP A 15 -0.07 -8.33 0.35
N VAL A 16 -1.19 -8.62 -0.32
CA VAL A 16 -1.51 -8.04 -1.63
C VAL A 16 -1.71 -6.53 -1.50
N GLN A 17 -2.43 -6.08 -0.45
CA GLN A 17 -2.61 -4.65 -0.19
C GLN A 17 -1.26 -3.94 -0.03
N ALA A 18 -0.35 -4.53 0.74
CA ALA A 18 0.97 -3.95 0.98
C ALA A 18 1.78 -3.84 -0.32
N TYR A 19 1.78 -4.91 -1.12
CA TYR A 19 2.47 -4.91 -2.41
C TYR A 19 1.88 -3.85 -3.35
N LEU A 20 0.55 -3.85 -3.51
CA LEU A 20 -0.12 -2.90 -4.40
C LEU A 20 0.20 -1.45 -4.01
N THR A 21 0.17 -1.15 -2.70
CA THR A 21 0.46 0.20 -2.20
C THR A 21 1.85 0.67 -2.65
N LEU A 22 2.87 -0.14 -2.35
CA LEU A 22 4.25 0.26 -2.65
C LEU A 22 4.56 0.16 -4.15
N ARG A 23 3.98 -0.83 -4.85
CA ARG A 23 4.23 -1.00 -6.29
C ARG A 23 3.65 0.14 -7.12
N VAL A 24 2.41 0.53 -6.86
CA VAL A 24 1.79 1.67 -7.55
C VAL A 24 2.60 2.95 -7.30
N LEU A 25 3.02 3.14 -6.05
CA LEU A 25 3.83 4.29 -5.69
C LEU A 25 5.16 4.27 -6.45
N ARG A 26 5.85 3.13 -6.49
CA ARG A 26 7.11 2.97 -7.20
C ARG A 26 6.94 3.27 -8.69
N ASN A 27 5.92 2.69 -9.31
CA ASN A 27 5.64 2.91 -10.73
C ASN A 27 5.40 4.39 -11.04
N SER A 28 4.67 5.06 -10.15
CA SER A 28 4.41 6.50 -10.29
C SER A 28 5.70 7.32 -10.20
N LEU A 29 6.58 6.96 -9.27
CA LEU A 29 7.88 7.65 -9.09
C LEU A 29 8.79 7.45 -10.29
N ASP A 30 8.71 6.31 -10.94
CA ASP A 30 9.50 6.01 -12.13
C ASP A 30 8.87 6.56 -13.42
N GLY A 31 7.62 7.02 -13.37
CA GLY A 31 6.89 7.51 -14.53
C GLY A 31 6.50 6.41 -15.51
N VAL A 32 6.37 5.17 -15.01
CA VAL A 32 5.97 4.04 -15.85
C VAL A 32 4.49 3.71 -15.65
N ASP A 33 3.97 2.78 -16.45
CA ASP A 33 2.58 2.35 -16.33
C ASP A 33 2.32 1.82 -14.92
N ILE A 34 1.27 2.33 -14.27
CA ILE A 34 0.94 1.95 -12.88
C ILE A 34 0.68 0.45 -12.72
N SER A 35 0.36 -0.24 -13.81
CA SER A 35 0.11 -1.68 -13.78
C SER A 35 1.36 -2.54 -13.99
N SER A 36 2.54 -1.92 -14.18
CA SER A 36 3.80 -2.65 -14.33
C SER A 36 4.11 -3.41 -13.04
N GLY A 37 4.43 -4.70 -13.15
CA GLY A 37 4.64 -5.56 -11.98
C GLY A 37 3.35 -5.97 -11.28
N ILE A 38 2.19 -5.55 -11.80
CA ILE A 38 0.87 -5.93 -11.24
C ILE A 38 0.13 -6.76 -12.29
N SER A 39 -0.50 -6.14 -13.27
CA SER A 39 -1.19 -6.88 -14.34
C SER A 39 -0.31 -7.06 -15.57
N LYS A 40 0.77 -6.32 -15.69
CA LYS A 40 1.73 -6.43 -16.78
C LYS A 40 3.09 -6.78 -16.21
N PRO A 41 3.79 -7.76 -16.76
CA PRO A 41 5.15 -8.03 -16.27
C PRO A 41 6.03 -6.77 -16.36
N ASP A 42 6.84 -6.55 -15.32
CA ASP A 42 7.89 -5.53 -15.37
C ASP A 42 9.15 -6.09 -16.08
N GLU A 43 10.21 -5.32 -16.09
CA GLU A 43 11.46 -5.73 -16.75
C GLU A 43 12.11 -6.95 -16.10
N GLU A 44 11.89 -7.15 -14.81
CA GLU A 44 12.37 -8.30 -14.06
C GLU A 44 11.47 -9.51 -14.18
N GLY A 45 10.29 -9.35 -14.79
CA GLY A 45 9.30 -10.40 -14.95
C GLY A 45 8.33 -10.52 -13.78
N ASN A 46 8.30 -9.54 -12.87
CA ASN A 46 7.36 -9.55 -11.76
C ASN A 46 5.95 -9.32 -12.28
N VAL A 47 5.00 -10.09 -11.82
CA VAL A 47 3.58 -9.94 -12.14
C VAL A 47 2.76 -10.54 -11.01
N LEU A 48 1.66 -9.91 -10.66
CA LEU A 48 0.77 -10.41 -9.60
C LEU A 48 -0.34 -11.25 -10.22
N SER A 49 -0.75 -12.30 -9.54
CA SER A 49 -1.88 -13.12 -10.01
C SER A 49 -3.17 -12.29 -10.06
N ASP A 50 -3.91 -12.39 -11.13
CA ASP A 50 -5.20 -11.69 -11.30
C ASP A 50 -6.30 -12.29 -10.39
N GLU A 51 -6.01 -13.38 -9.70
CA GLU A 51 -6.94 -13.97 -8.73
C GLU A 51 -6.95 -13.23 -7.39
N VAL A 52 -5.95 -12.37 -7.12
CA VAL A 52 -5.80 -11.76 -5.81
C VAL A 52 -6.11 -10.26 -5.79
N TYR A 53 -6.37 -9.66 -6.95
CA TYR A 53 -6.70 -8.24 -7.03
C TYR A 53 -7.71 -7.96 -8.14
N ARG A 54 -8.28 -6.76 -8.11
CA ARG A 54 -9.13 -6.23 -9.19
C ARG A 54 -8.66 -4.79 -9.47
N TYR A 55 -8.59 -4.43 -10.72
CA TYR A 55 -8.31 -3.05 -11.13
C TYR A 55 -9.59 -2.41 -11.67
N ASP A 56 -9.88 -1.23 -11.22
CA ASP A 56 -11.01 -0.42 -11.68
C ASP A 56 -10.44 0.75 -12.49
N GLU A 57 -10.68 0.73 -13.79
CA GLU A 57 -10.15 1.75 -14.71
C GLU A 57 -10.78 3.12 -14.50
N GLU A 58 -12.05 3.16 -14.10
CA GLU A 58 -12.75 4.42 -13.92
C GLU A 58 -12.18 5.21 -12.75
N THR A 59 -11.95 4.53 -11.63
CA THR A 59 -11.38 5.15 -10.43
C THR A 59 -9.86 5.08 -10.39
N ARG A 60 -9.26 4.28 -11.25
CA ARG A 60 -7.81 3.99 -11.29
C ARG A 60 -7.33 3.36 -9.98
N CYS A 61 -8.19 2.56 -9.36
CA CYS A 61 -7.89 1.91 -8.09
C CYS A 61 -7.64 0.43 -8.25
N PHE A 62 -6.65 -0.07 -7.53
CA PHE A 62 -6.43 -1.50 -7.35
C PHE A 62 -7.04 -1.92 -6.02
N TYR A 63 -7.75 -3.02 -6.03
CA TYR A 63 -8.39 -3.58 -4.84
C TYR A 63 -7.87 -4.99 -4.60
N ALA A 64 -7.31 -5.25 -3.44
CA ALA A 64 -7.01 -6.62 -3.03
C ALA A 64 -8.34 -7.37 -2.83
N LEU A 65 -8.41 -8.59 -3.33
CA LEU A 65 -9.64 -9.38 -3.23
C LEU A 65 -9.66 -10.15 -1.91
N ASN A 66 -10.79 -10.12 -1.25
CA ASN A 66 -10.99 -10.88 -0.02
C ASN A 66 -11.16 -12.36 -0.33
N VAL A 67 -10.66 -13.21 0.55
CA VAL A 67 -10.80 -14.67 0.42
C VAL A 67 -11.56 -15.22 1.60
N ALA A 68 -12.60 -15.99 1.33
CA ALA A 68 -13.32 -16.71 2.37
C ALA A 68 -12.51 -17.96 2.73
N ILE A 69 -12.11 -18.05 3.99
CA ILE A 69 -11.40 -19.21 4.53
C ILE A 69 -12.39 -20.04 5.34
N THR A 70 -12.65 -21.25 4.88
CA THR A 70 -13.66 -22.15 5.45
C THR A 70 -13.01 -23.45 5.91
N GLN A 71 -13.83 -24.37 6.41
CA GLN A 71 -13.34 -25.70 6.78
C GLN A 71 -12.83 -26.50 5.57
N GLU A 72 -13.23 -26.13 4.38
CA GLU A 72 -12.80 -26.84 3.17
C GLU A 72 -11.40 -26.43 2.71
N ASN A 73 -11.04 -25.15 2.90
CA ASN A 73 -9.78 -24.62 2.37
C ASN A 73 -8.79 -24.08 3.42
N TYR A 74 -9.15 -24.10 4.72
CA TYR A 74 -8.28 -23.46 5.73
C TYR A 74 -6.86 -24.02 5.78
N LYS A 75 -6.68 -25.30 5.41
CA LYS A 75 -5.35 -25.92 5.45
C LYS A 75 -4.39 -25.27 4.46
N GLU A 76 -4.91 -24.79 3.34
CA GLU A 76 -4.11 -24.09 2.34
C GLU A 76 -3.62 -22.75 2.87
N HIS A 77 -4.37 -22.18 3.82
CA HIS A 77 -4.07 -20.86 4.39
C HIS A 77 -3.40 -20.94 5.77
N MET A 78 -3.14 -22.16 6.28
CA MET A 78 -2.55 -22.30 7.61
C MET A 78 -1.03 -22.19 7.61
N ASP A 79 -0.40 -22.39 6.49
CA ASP A 79 1.05 -22.35 6.41
C ASP A 79 1.50 -20.89 6.30
N SER A 80 1.78 -20.31 7.44
CA SER A 80 2.20 -18.91 7.51
C SER A 80 3.55 -18.66 6.83
N THR A 81 4.32 -19.72 6.57
CA THR A 81 5.57 -19.55 5.81
C THR A 81 5.28 -19.34 4.32
N LYS A 82 4.05 -19.66 3.92
CA LYS A 82 3.57 -19.42 2.56
C LYS A 82 2.65 -18.22 2.47
N ILE A 83 2.54 -17.44 3.54
CA ILE A 83 1.88 -16.16 3.46
C ILE A 83 2.76 -15.32 2.54
N TYR A 84 2.42 -15.36 1.35
CA TYR A 84 2.95 -14.65 0.23
C TYR A 84 4.46 -14.55 0.21
N GLU A 85 5.10 -15.37 -0.55
CA GLU A 85 6.45 -15.03 -0.99
C GLU A 85 6.37 -13.68 -1.70
N PRO A 86 7.26 -12.77 -1.37
CA PRO A 86 7.28 -11.47 -2.05
C PRO A 86 7.24 -11.69 -3.55
N VAL A 87 6.42 -10.92 -4.22
CA VAL A 87 6.28 -11.06 -5.66
C VAL A 87 7.63 -10.76 -6.29
N GLY A 88 8.24 -11.81 -6.79
CA GLY A 88 9.33 -11.70 -7.71
C GLY A 88 10.67 -11.20 -7.22
N LYS A 89 11.37 -10.58 -8.13
CA LYS A 89 12.77 -10.20 -7.98
C LYS A 89 12.90 -8.73 -7.61
N GLN A 90 13.96 -8.43 -6.91
CA GLN A 90 14.31 -7.05 -6.60
C GLN A 90 14.53 -6.25 -7.89
N LEU A 91 14.03 -5.04 -7.92
CA LEU A 91 14.24 -4.13 -9.04
C LEU A 91 15.72 -3.76 -9.19
N ASP A 92 16.19 -3.64 -10.41
CA ASP A 92 17.56 -3.26 -10.72
C ASP A 92 17.81 -1.81 -10.25
N SER A 93 18.65 -1.63 -9.25
CA SER A 93 18.90 -0.31 -8.66
C SER A 93 19.58 0.68 -9.62
N SER A 94 20.21 0.18 -10.69
CA SER A 94 20.79 1.07 -11.70
C SER A 94 19.72 1.74 -12.58
N LYS A 95 18.55 1.09 -12.69
CA LYS A 95 17.41 1.59 -13.45
C LYS A 95 16.37 2.22 -12.53
N HIS A 96 16.25 1.68 -11.34
CA HIS A 96 15.26 2.10 -10.34
C HIS A 96 15.99 2.55 -9.08
N PRO A 97 16.61 3.74 -9.09
CA PRO A 97 17.37 4.22 -7.92
C PRO A 97 16.46 4.37 -6.69
N THR A 98 17.05 4.20 -5.52
CA THR A 98 16.30 4.27 -4.26
C THR A 98 15.56 5.60 -4.13
N LYS A 99 14.30 5.51 -3.73
CA LYS A 99 13.42 6.66 -3.51
C LYS A 99 12.98 6.71 -2.05
N LYS A 100 12.99 7.91 -1.49
CA LYS A 100 12.62 8.09 -0.09
C LYS A 100 11.14 8.40 0.05
N VAL A 101 10.44 7.59 0.85
CA VAL A 101 8.99 7.66 1.02
C VAL A 101 8.64 7.87 2.49
N TRP A 102 7.71 8.78 2.74
CA TRP A 102 7.10 8.94 4.06
C TRP A 102 5.75 8.22 4.03
N LEU A 103 5.59 7.19 4.88
CA LEU A 103 4.37 6.38 4.90
C LEU A 103 3.73 6.45 6.27
N CYS A 104 2.53 6.99 6.34
CA CYS A 104 1.77 7.11 7.58
C CYS A 104 0.67 6.07 7.62
N ILE A 105 0.72 5.19 8.62
CA ILE A 105 -0.39 4.29 8.95
C ILE A 105 -1.26 4.93 10.02
N TYR A 106 -2.58 4.80 9.83
CA TYR A 106 -3.55 5.48 10.67
C TYR A 106 -3.36 5.23 12.16
N ASN A 107 -3.12 3.99 12.54
CA ASN A 107 -2.94 3.66 13.95
C ASN A 107 -1.97 2.48 14.11
N ALA A 108 -0.76 2.75 14.54
CA ALA A 108 0.26 1.72 14.71
C ALA A 108 -0.04 0.77 15.89
N ALA A 109 -0.94 1.14 16.79
CA ALA A 109 -1.35 0.26 17.90
C ALA A 109 -2.48 -0.71 17.49
N ASP A 110 -3.04 -0.51 16.31
CA ASP A 110 -4.06 -1.41 15.77
C ASP A 110 -3.43 -2.76 15.40
N ASN A 111 -4.10 -3.86 15.75
CA ASN A 111 -3.56 -5.20 15.48
C ASN A 111 -3.36 -5.49 14.01
N PHE A 112 -4.25 -5.03 13.15
CA PHE A 112 -4.10 -5.25 11.71
C PHE A 112 -3.01 -4.33 11.15
N LEU A 113 -3.12 -3.02 11.39
CA LEU A 113 -2.21 -2.05 10.77
C LEU A 113 -0.77 -2.17 11.29
N GLY A 114 -0.60 -2.22 12.60
CA GLY A 114 0.74 -2.22 13.20
C GLY A 114 1.41 -3.58 13.22
N SER A 115 0.63 -4.64 13.50
CA SER A 115 1.21 -5.98 13.71
C SER A 115 1.15 -6.88 12.47
N THR A 116 0.36 -6.51 11.46
CA THR A 116 0.23 -7.31 10.24
C THR A 116 0.64 -6.51 9.01
N TYR A 117 0.00 -5.39 8.77
CA TYR A 117 0.18 -4.64 7.51
C TYR A 117 1.58 -4.01 7.41
N GLN A 118 2.03 -3.35 8.47
CA GLN A 118 3.35 -2.70 8.43
C GLN A 118 4.51 -3.69 8.21
N PRO A 119 4.56 -4.85 8.88
CA PRO A 119 5.59 -5.85 8.56
C PRO A 119 5.55 -6.33 7.11
N LEU A 120 4.35 -6.42 6.52
CA LEU A 120 4.21 -6.81 5.12
C LEU A 120 4.72 -5.71 4.18
N LEU A 121 4.44 -4.45 4.49
CA LEU A 121 5.03 -3.33 3.74
C LEU A 121 6.56 -3.43 3.73
N LYS A 122 7.15 -3.74 4.91
CA LYS A 122 8.60 -3.86 5.04
C LYS A 122 9.21 -5.01 4.23
N GLN A 123 8.41 -6.00 3.83
CA GLN A 123 8.91 -7.06 2.96
C GLN A 123 9.11 -6.56 1.53
N TYR A 124 8.34 -5.55 1.13
CA TYR A 124 8.35 -5.08 -0.25
C TYR A 124 9.18 -3.83 -0.49
N ASP A 125 9.46 -3.03 0.56
CA ASP A 125 10.18 -1.78 0.35
C ASP A 125 11.59 -2.02 -0.21
N ASP A 126 12.31 -3.02 0.32
CA ASP A 126 13.63 -3.40 -0.19
C ASP A 126 13.55 -3.86 -1.65
N ILE A 127 12.59 -4.75 -1.96
CA ILE A 127 12.43 -5.30 -3.31
C ILE A 127 12.18 -4.19 -4.33
N LEU A 128 11.47 -3.15 -3.91
CA LEU A 128 11.08 -2.03 -4.78
C LEU A 128 12.04 -0.85 -4.70
N ASN A 129 13.20 -1.01 -4.04
CA ASN A 129 14.20 0.05 -3.85
C ASN A 129 13.57 1.32 -3.26
N LEU A 130 12.80 1.15 -2.17
CA LEU A 130 12.18 2.26 -1.45
C LEU A 130 12.78 2.37 -0.05
N ASP A 131 13.21 3.56 0.34
CA ASP A 131 13.63 3.89 1.70
C ASP A 131 12.39 4.47 2.40
N VAL A 132 11.65 3.62 3.11
CA VAL A 132 10.35 4.01 3.67
C VAL A 132 10.48 4.37 5.15
N GLU A 133 10.17 5.62 5.46
CA GLU A 133 10.04 6.06 6.84
C GLU A 133 8.59 5.82 7.29
N TYR A 134 8.42 4.82 8.17
CA TYR A 134 7.09 4.43 8.66
C TYR A 134 6.69 5.27 9.87
N ILE A 135 5.60 6.00 9.75
CA ILE A 135 5.06 6.82 10.83
C ILE A 135 3.76 6.20 11.31
N GLY A 136 3.75 5.78 12.55
CA GLY A 136 2.52 5.27 13.17
C GLY A 136 1.67 6.42 13.66
N GLY A 137 0.48 6.55 13.12
CA GLY A 137 -0.50 7.48 13.65
C GLY A 137 -1.05 6.98 14.99
N ASP A 138 -1.71 7.85 15.71
CA ASP A 138 -2.39 7.51 16.95
C ASP A 138 -3.92 7.55 16.78
N GLY A 139 -4.33 7.37 15.55
CA GLY A 139 -5.74 7.30 15.19
C GLY A 139 -6.40 8.66 15.03
N GLN A 140 -5.63 9.71 14.88
CA GLN A 140 -6.08 10.85 14.94
C GLN A 140 -6.05 12.06 14.34
N THR A 141 -5.36 12.92 14.60
CA THR A 141 -5.59 14.31 14.21
C THR A 141 -4.55 14.72 13.19
N GLU A 142 -4.96 15.59 12.28
CA GLU A 142 -4.10 16.11 11.22
C GLU A 142 -2.83 16.73 11.75
N SER A 143 -2.93 17.45 12.86
CA SER A 143 -1.78 18.13 13.45
C SER A 143 -0.72 17.13 13.91
N ASN A 144 -1.12 15.97 14.38
CA ASN A 144 -0.17 14.95 14.81
C ASN A 144 0.59 14.37 13.62
N ILE A 145 -0.08 14.23 12.49
CA ILE A 145 0.53 13.69 11.28
C ILE A 145 1.46 14.72 10.64
N THR A 146 0.96 15.92 10.41
CA THR A 146 1.73 16.97 9.72
C THR A 146 2.92 17.46 10.54
N ASN A 147 2.77 17.50 11.88
CA ASN A 147 3.89 17.90 12.74
C ASN A 147 5.03 16.87 12.75
N ARG A 148 4.75 15.61 12.46
CA ARG A 148 5.77 14.58 12.41
C ARG A 148 6.52 14.58 11.07
N LEU A 149 5.98 15.24 10.06
CA LEU A 149 6.58 15.21 8.74
C LEU A 149 7.90 15.97 8.67
N GLY A 150 8.05 17.01 9.47
CA GLY A 150 9.27 17.84 9.42
C GLY A 150 9.39 18.56 8.07
N ASN A 151 10.48 18.34 7.38
CA ASN A 151 10.70 18.94 6.07
C ASN A 151 10.17 18.02 4.96
N PRO A 152 9.05 18.35 4.32
CA PRO A 152 8.49 17.47 3.28
C PRO A 152 9.40 17.32 2.06
N ASN A 153 10.28 18.28 1.81
CA ASN A 153 11.15 18.25 0.63
C ASN A 153 12.23 17.15 0.69
N GLN A 154 12.36 16.47 1.82
CA GLN A 154 13.31 15.36 1.92
C GLN A 154 12.77 14.05 1.37
N TYR A 155 11.49 13.99 1.01
CA TYR A 155 10.85 12.78 0.50
C TYR A 155 10.49 12.92 -0.97
N ASP A 156 10.62 11.81 -1.69
CA ASP A 156 10.18 11.72 -3.09
C ASP A 156 8.66 11.52 -3.19
N ALA A 157 8.05 10.89 -2.18
CA ALA A 157 6.62 10.61 -2.19
C ALA A 157 6.06 10.42 -0.78
N PHE A 158 4.74 10.48 -0.70
CA PHE A 158 3.98 10.25 0.52
C PHE A 158 2.93 9.18 0.28
N ALA A 159 2.80 8.25 1.20
CA ALA A 159 1.71 7.27 1.24
C ALA A 159 0.98 7.43 2.57
N ILE A 160 -0.33 7.53 2.52
CA ILE A 160 -1.11 7.87 3.71
C ILE A 160 -2.35 6.99 3.80
N ASP A 161 -2.45 6.26 4.89
CA ASP A 161 -3.67 5.51 5.24
C ASP A 161 -4.69 6.50 5.79
N MET A 162 -5.57 7.00 4.93
CA MET A 162 -6.51 8.04 5.27
C MET A 162 -7.87 7.45 5.63
N VAL A 163 -8.11 7.34 6.93
CA VAL A 163 -9.36 6.76 7.45
C VAL A 163 -10.44 7.83 7.66
N LYS A 164 -10.03 9.07 7.97
CA LYS A 164 -10.97 10.16 8.23
C LYS A 164 -10.93 11.19 7.11
N THR A 165 -12.10 11.47 6.54
CA THR A 165 -12.23 12.44 5.45
C THR A 165 -11.86 13.86 5.88
N ASP A 166 -12.01 14.18 7.16
CA ASP A 166 -11.68 15.50 7.68
C ASP A 166 -10.18 15.83 7.50
N ASN A 167 -9.35 14.81 7.37
CA ASN A 167 -7.91 14.98 7.19
C ASN A 167 -7.51 15.30 5.74
N ALA A 168 -8.43 15.18 4.79
CA ALA A 168 -8.11 15.33 3.37
C ALA A 168 -7.49 16.70 3.05
N ALA A 169 -7.97 17.75 3.70
CA ALA A 169 -7.46 19.12 3.47
C ALA A 169 -5.99 19.26 3.83
N SER A 170 -5.57 18.65 4.95
CA SER A 170 -4.15 18.69 5.36
C SER A 170 -3.26 17.91 4.42
N TYR A 171 -3.73 16.76 3.95
CA TYR A 171 -2.97 15.96 3.00
C TYR A 171 -2.86 16.67 1.65
N THR A 172 -3.92 17.33 1.21
CA THR A 172 -3.90 18.15 -0.01
C THR A 172 -2.89 19.29 0.13
N ALA A 173 -2.84 19.90 1.31
CA ALA A 173 -1.87 20.98 1.57
C ALA A 173 -0.42 20.45 1.53
N LEU A 174 -0.18 19.23 2.04
CA LEU A 174 1.13 18.58 1.93
C LEU A 174 1.52 18.35 0.46
N LEU A 175 0.60 17.86 -0.33
CA LEU A 175 0.84 17.62 -1.75
C LEU A 175 1.13 18.94 -2.49
N SER A 176 0.45 19.97 -2.15
CA SER A 176 0.70 21.31 -2.70
C SER A 176 2.06 21.88 -2.33
N UNK A 177 2.31 21.65 -1.26
CA UNK A 177 3.58 22.10 -0.72
C UNK A 177 4.73 21.26 -1.24
N UNK A 178 4.42 20.09 -1.54
CA UNK A 178 5.38 19.24 -2.08
C UNK A 178 5.36 19.35 -3.58
N UNK A 179 4.59 19.99 -4.04
CA UNK A 179 4.34 20.21 -5.42
C UNK A 179 5.51 20.63 -6.29
N UNK A 180 6.34 20.83 -5.69
CA UNK A 180 7.53 21.15 -6.43
C UNK A 180 8.29 19.95 -6.87
N UNK A 181 8.04 19.06 -6.21
CA UNK A 181 8.77 17.89 -6.54
C UNK A 181 7.87 16.78 -6.85
N UNK A 182 6.99 16.98 -6.48
CA UNK A 182 6.26 15.84 -6.68
C UNK A 182 5.38 15.98 -7.86
N UNK A 183 5.64 15.46 -8.53
CA UNK A 183 4.66 15.25 -9.41
C UNK A 183 3.57 14.83 -8.56
N SER A 184 2.55 15.41 -8.62
CA SER A 184 1.35 14.90 -8.01
C SER A 184 1.09 13.48 -8.55
N VAL A 185 1.13 12.51 -7.67
CA VAL A 185 0.75 11.14 -8.06
C VAL A 185 -0.79 11.10 -8.03
N PRO A 186 -1.48 11.20 -9.17
CA PRO A 186 -2.94 11.08 -9.15
C PRO A 186 -3.27 9.63 -8.78
N GLY A 187 -4.00 9.45 -7.70
CA GLY A 187 -4.51 8.14 -7.34
C GLY A 187 -3.84 7.41 -6.20
N SER A 188 -2.80 7.97 -5.59
CA SER A 188 -2.17 7.28 -4.44
C SER A 188 -3.04 7.32 -3.18
N ILE A 189 -4.03 8.19 -3.13
CA ILE A 189 -4.93 8.29 -1.97
C ILE A 189 -6.02 7.21 -2.02
N ASP A 190 -6.28 6.67 -3.20
CA ASP A 190 -7.39 5.74 -3.40
C ASP A 190 -7.03 4.27 -3.23
N SER A 191 -5.76 3.95 -2.95
CA SER A 191 -5.35 2.56 -2.82
C SER A 191 -5.93 1.85 -1.58
N PHE A 192 -6.54 2.62 -0.68
CA PHE A 192 -7.16 2.06 0.52
C PHE A 192 -8.70 1.97 0.45
N GLY A 193 -9.24 2.03 -0.76
CA GLY A 193 -10.67 1.73 -0.96
C GLY A 193 -11.64 2.82 -0.55
N TYR A 194 -11.19 4.07 -0.49
CA TYR A 194 -12.11 5.17 -0.19
C TYR A 194 -12.71 5.71 -1.49
N SER A 195 -13.99 5.42 -1.71
CA SER A 195 -14.75 6.03 -2.80
C SER A 195 -15.24 7.41 -2.34
N GLY A 196 -14.33 8.38 -2.36
CA GLY A 196 -14.74 9.77 -2.14
C GLY A 196 -15.44 10.31 -3.39
N THR A 197 -16.68 10.68 -3.24
CA THR A 197 -17.39 11.37 -4.30
C THR A 197 -16.65 12.68 -4.63
N ARG A 198 -16.30 12.86 -5.88
CA ARG A 198 -15.80 14.14 -6.36
C ARG A 198 -16.84 15.22 -6.06
N ALA A 199 -16.47 16.21 -5.29
CA ALA A 199 -17.27 17.43 -5.24
C ALA A 199 -17.10 18.13 -6.58
N SER A 200 -18.20 18.30 -7.28
CA SER A 200 -18.28 19.05 -8.52
C SER A 200 -17.97 20.53 -8.29
#